data_c974f548eb2970c55c81da522b2f05e8
#
_entry.id   c974f548eb2970c55c81da522b2f05e8
#
_cell.length_a   1.000
_cell.length_b   1.000
_cell.length_c   1.000
_cell.angle_alpha   90.00
_cell.angle_beta   90.00
_cell.angle_gamma   90.00
#
_symmetry.space_group_name_H-M   'P 1'
#
loop_
_entity.id
_entity.type
_entity.pdbx_description
1 polymer ?
#
loop_
_entity_poly.entity_id
_entity_poly.type
_entity_poly.pdbx_seq_one_letter_code
_entity_poly.pdbx_strand_id
1 'polypeptide(L)'
;MQFGDFSELAKFYVDRPGYSTDVLNCIQAYIMQQCGKNELVIADVGAGTGKLTENLVNLQCPVHGFAVEPNDAMREEGVKLFGNSTKIIWKEGSAESTGLEDSSVDWVLMGSSFHWTDAPKAMKEFYRILKPGGFF
;
A
#
# COMPACT_ATOMS: atom_id res chain seq x y z
N MET A 1 15.18 -6.19 -15.87
CA MET A 1 15.74 -6.02 -14.50
C MET A 1 15.94 -7.40 -13.89
N GLN A 2 17.10 -7.68 -13.41
CA GLN A 2 17.37 -8.93 -12.72
C GLN A 2 16.99 -8.79 -11.24
N PHE A 3 16.25 -9.75 -10.73
CA PHE A 3 15.87 -9.73 -9.33
C PHE A 3 17.06 -9.92 -8.38
N GLY A 4 18.20 -10.41 -8.90
CA GLY A 4 19.42 -10.54 -8.10
C GLY A 4 20.05 -9.23 -7.65
N ASP A 5 19.72 -8.12 -8.32
CA ASP A 5 20.24 -6.80 -7.96
C ASP A 5 19.43 -6.10 -6.87
N PHE A 6 18.48 -6.80 -6.31
CA PHE A 6 17.58 -6.24 -5.32
C PHE A 6 18.28 -5.74 -4.07
N SER A 7 19.42 -6.36 -3.69
CA SER A 7 20.17 -5.91 -2.51
C SER A 7 20.68 -4.47 -2.65
N GLU A 8 21.06 -4.05 -3.86
CA GLU A 8 21.46 -2.67 -4.11
C GLU A 8 20.25 -1.74 -4.13
N LEU A 9 19.15 -2.18 -4.72
CA LEU A 9 17.89 -1.44 -4.65
C LEU A 9 17.43 -1.27 -3.22
N ALA A 10 17.56 -2.30 -2.39
CA ALA A 10 17.21 -2.24 -0.98
C ALA A 10 18.03 -1.19 -0.24
N LYS A 11 19.34 -1.10 -0.50
CA LYS A 11 20.19 -0.06 0.07
C LYS A 11 19.73 1.33 -0.36
N PHE A 12 19.40 1.47 -1.64
CA PHE A 12 18.90 2.73 -2.19
C PHE A 12 17.61 3.16 -1.50
N TYR A 13 16.68 2.23 -1.25
CA TYR A 13 15.43 2.54 -0.56
C TYR A 13 15.62 2.83 0.92
N VAL A 14 16.56 2.16 1.58
CA VAL A 14 16.88 2.41 2.99
C VAL A 14 17.41 3.83 3.18
N ASP A 15 18.22 4.30 2.24
CA ASP A 15 18.81 5.65 2.31
C ASP A 15 17.80 6.75 1.94
N ARG A 16 16.64 6.40 1.42
CA ARG A 16 15.60 7.38 1.10
C ARG A 16 14.73 7.65 2.32
N PRO A 17 14.43 8.93 2.60
CA PRO A 17 13.52 9.28 3.71
C PRO A 17 12.07 8.89 3.47
N GLY A 18 11.73 8.31 2.31
CA GLY A 18 10.38 7.89 1.98
C GLY A 18 10.12 7.93 0.48
N TYR A 19 8.87 7.78 0.09
CA TYR A 19 8.44 7.83 -1.31
C TYR A 19 8.12 9.26 -1.71
N SER A 20 8.20 9.56 -3.02
CA SER A 20 7.90 10.89 -3.52
C SER A 20 6.42 11.23 -3.32
N THR A 21 6.15 12.19 -2.46
CA THR A 21 4.78 12.66 -2.21
C THR A 21 4.19 13.32 -3.47
N ASP A 22 5.02 14.01 -4.24
CA ASP A 22 4.56 14.64 -5.48
C ASP A 22 4.06 13.62 -6.49
N VAL A 23 4.81 12.53 -6.67
CA VAL A 23 4.39 11.44 -7.57
C VAL A 23 3.10 10.81 -7.08
N LEU A 24 3.00 10.53 -5.79
CA LEU A 24 1.80 9.94 -5.20
C LEU A 24 0.60 10.86 -5.34
N ASN A 25 0.76 12.17 -5.17
CA ASN A 25 -0.32 13.14 -5.37
C ASN A 25 -0.78 13.16 -6.83
N CYS A 26 0.13 13.06 -7.79
CA CYS A 26 -0.23 12.99 -9.21
C CYS A 26 -1.04 11.74 -9.51
N ILE A 27 -0.63 10.60 -8.99
CA ILE A 27 -1.35 9.33 -9.17
C ILE A 27 -2.73 9.41 -8.52
N GLN A 28 -2.80 9.94 -7.30
CA GLN A 28 -4.06 10.13 -6.59
C GLN A 28 -5.04 10.98 -7.40
N ALA A 29 -4.58 12.12 -7.91
CA ALA A 29 -5.40 13.02 -8.70
C ALA A 29 -5.95 12.33 -9.95
N TYR A 30 -5.09 11.56 -10.62
CA TYR A 30 -5.51 10.79 -11.80
C TYR A 30 -6.60 9.77 -11.45
N ILE A 31 -6.40 9.00 -10.38
CA ILE A 31 -7.37 7.97 -9.95
C ILE A 31 -8.69 8.63 -9.58
N MET A 32 -8.66 9.70 -8.81
CA MET A 32 -9.87 10.40 -8.38
C MET A 32 -10.65 10.95 -9.57
N GLN A 33 -9.96 11.46 -10.59
CA GLN A 33 -10.59 11.92 -11.81
C GLN A 33 -11.27 10.77 -12.56
N GLN A 34 -10.58 9.62 -12.68
CA GLN A 34 -11.13 8.45 -13.38
C GLN A 34 -12.31 7.83 -12.63
N CYS A 35 -12.26 7.81 -11.30
CA CYS A 35 -13.30 7.20 -10.47
C CYS A 35 -14.45 8.15 -10.17
N GLY A 36 -14.27 9.46 -10.36
CA GLY A 36 -15.26 10.46 -9.98
C GLY A 36 -15.50 10.53 -8.48
N LYS A 37 -14.48 10.29 -7.67
CA LYS A 37 -14.58 10.25 -6.21
C LYS A 37 -13.79 11.38 -5.58
N ASN A 38 -14.22 11.78 -4.37
CA ASN A 38 -13.55 12.79 -3.57
C ASN A 38 -12.64 12.20 -2.51
N GLU A 39 -12.73 10.90 -2.28
CA GLU A 39 -11.95 10.19 -1.28
C GLU A 39 -11.69 8.77 -1.77
N LEU A 40 -10.50 8.24 -1.50
CA LEU A 40 -10.11 6.90 -1.94
C LEU A 40 -9.91 5.99 -0.73
N VAL A 41 -10.36 4.73 -0.89
CA VAL A 41 -10.01 3.65 0.02
C VAL A 41 -8.75 2.98 -0.53
N ILE A 42 -7.70 2.97 0.27
CA ILE A 42 -6.40 2.42 -0.13
C ILE A 42 -6.08 1.14 0.63
N ALA A 43 -5.23 0.32 0.03
CA ALA A 43 -4.60 -0.79 0.71
C ALA A 43 -3.11 -0.74 0.43
N ASP A 44 -2.32 -0.52 1.48
CA ASP A 44 -0.86 -0.59 1.43
C ASP A 44 -0.48 -2.01 1.84
N VAL A 45 -0.21 -2.85 0.85
CA VAL A 45 0.05 -4.27 1.04
C VAL A 45 1.55 -4.52 1.16
N GLY A 46 1.93 -5.29 2.19
CA GLY A 46 3.33 -5.40 2.54
C GLY A 46 3.86 -4.10 3.13
N ALA A 47 3.07 -3.51 4.02
CA ALA A 47 3.32 -2.15 4.51
C ALA A 47 4.59 -2.02 5.35
N GLY A 48 5.12 -3.12 5.87
CA GLY A 48 6.30 -3.09 6.71
C GLY A 48 6.08 -2.28 7.97
N THR A 49 6.92 -1.31 8.22
CA THR A 49 6.81 -0.41 9.36
C THR A 49 6.00 0.85 9.06
N GLY A 50 5.48 0.99 7.84
CA GLY A 50 4.58 2.08 7.48
C GLY A 50 5.20 3.25 6.76
N LYS A 51 6.34 3.10 6.11
CA LYS A 51 6.99 4.20 5.37
C LYS A 51 6.12 4.75 4.25
N LEU A 52 5.57 3.86 3.42
CA LEU A 52 4.65 4.27 2.36
C LEU A 52 3.33 4.75 2.96
N THR A 53 2.85 4.07 3.98
CA THR A 53 1.63 4.47 4.69
C THR A 53 1.71 5.92 5.18
N GLU A 54 2.86 6.31 5.74
CA GLU A 54 3.08 7.69 6.20
C GLU A 54 2.90 8.69 5.06
N ASN A 55 3.46 8.40 3.88
CA ASN A 55 3.29 9.27 2.73
C ASN A 55 1.84 9.34 2.27
N LEU A 56 1.15 8.20 2.29
CA LEU A 56 -0.24 8.14 1.82
C LEU A 56 -1.20 8.95 2.71
N VAL A 57 -1.00 8.93 4.03
CA VAL A 57 -1.88 9.70 4.94
C VAL A 57 -1.63 11.21 4.84
N ASN A 58 -0.52 11.62 4.24
CA ASN A 58 -0.16 13.02 4.07
C ASN A 58 -0.42 13.55 2.66
N LEU A 59 -1.12 12.80 1.81
CA LEU A 59 -1.47 13.27 0.47
C LEU A 59 -2.47 14.42 0.53
N GLN A 60 -2.53 15.19 -0.56
CA GLN A 60 -3.38 16.39 -0.64
C GLN A 60 -4.86 16.07 -0.46
N CYS A 61 -5.32 14.94 -0.98
CA CYS A 61 -6.72 14.54 -0.86
C CYS A 61 -6.86 13.47 0.21
N PRO A 62 -8.01 13.40 0.88
CA PRO A 62 -8.21 12.41 1.94
C PRO A 62 -8.13 10.97 1.41
N VAL A 63 -7.44 10.14 2.16
CA VAL A 63 -7.45 8.68 1.96
C VAL A 63 -7.76 8.01 3.29
N HIS A 64 -8.34 6.83 3.22
CA HIS A 64 -8.47 5.93 4.36
C HIS A 64 -8.36 4.50 3.86
N GLY A 65 -8.17 3.56 4.74
CA GLY A 65 -8.10 2.17 4.34
C GLY A 65 -7.21 1.33 5.24
N PHE A 66 -6.36 0.53 4.62
CA PHE A 66 -5.71 -0.57 5.30
C PHE A 66 -4.21 -0.59 5.03
N ALA A 67 -3.45 -0.95 6.07
CA ALA A 67 -2.06 -1.35 5.95
C ALA A 67 -2.00 -2.83 6.31
N VAL A 68 -1.55 -3.65 5.36
CA VAL A 68 -1.53 -5.11 5.48
C VAL A 68 -0.08 -5.56 5.56
N GLU A 69 0.26 -6.26 6.63
CA GLU A 69 1.64 -6.72 6.87
C GLU A 69 1.64 -8.06 7.58
N PRO A 70 2.31 -9.09 7.03
CA PRO A 70 2.36 -10.41 7.66
C PRO A 70 3.31 -10.50 8.85
N ASN A 71 4.35 -9.68 8.91
CA ASN A 71 5.35 -9.72 9.98
C ASN A 71 4.84 -8.99 11.21
N ASP A 72 4.72 -9.70 12.33
CA ASP A 72 4.16 -9.15 13.57
C ASP A 72 4.98 -7.99 14.11
N ALA A 73 6.31 -8.10 14.09
CA ALA A 73 7.19 -7.06 14.64
C ALA A 73 7.09 -5.77 13.82
N MET A 74 7.08 -5.88 12.49
CA MET A 74 6.93 -4.71 11.62
C MET A 74 5.56 -4.07 11.77
N ARG A 75 4.51 -4.88 11.84
CA ARG A 75 3.14 -4.39 12.02
C ARG A 75 2.99 -3.66 13.35
N GLU A 76 3.59 -4.19 14.42
CA GLU A 76 3.57 -3.53 15.72
C GLU A 76 4.23 -2.15 15.69
N GLU A 77 5.36 -2.02 14.98
CA GLU A 77 6.01 -0.73 14.79
C GLU A 77 5.10 0.25 14.04
N GLY A 78 4.43 -0.22 12.99
CA GLY A 78 3.48 0.60 12.25
C GLY A 78 2.32 1.06 13.13
N VAL A 79 1.78 0.18 13.94
CA VAL A 79 0.70 0.52 14.87
C VAL A 79 1.15 1.57 15.88
N LYS A 80 2.39 1.49 16.38
CA LYS A 80 2.93 2.51 17.29
C LYS A 80 2.99 3.89 16.63
N LEU A 81 3.38 3.94 15.35
CA LEU A 81 3.51 5.20 14.62
C LEU A 81 2.14 5.79 14.27
N PHE A 82 1.16 4.95 13.96
CA PHE A 82 -0.14 5.38 13.43
C PHE A 82 -1.33 4.97 14.30
N GLY A 83 -1.10 4.48 15.50
CA GLY A 83 -2.14 3.94 16.37
C GLY A 83 -3.25 4.93 16.74
N ASN A 84 -2.96 6.23 16.64
CA ASN A 84 -3.94 7.29 16.88
C ASN A 84 -4.65 7.73 15.59
N SER A 85 -4.26 7.20 14.44
CA SER A 85 -4.91 7.53 13.18
C SER A 85 -6.18 6.70 13.02
N THR A 86 -7.30 7.37 12.80
CA THR A 86 -8.56 6.70 12.49
C THR A 86 -8.70 6.36 11.01
N LYS A 87 -7.72 6.80 10.20
CA LYS A 87 -7.77 6.64 8.74
C LYS A 87 -7.24 5.30 8.27
N ILE A 88 -6.27 4.73 8.98
CA ILE A 88 -5.60 3.50 8.58
C ILE A 88 -5.83 2.41 9.62
N ILE A 89 -6.31 1.27 9.14
CA ILE A 89 -6.48 0.08 9.96
C ILE A 89 -5.37 -0.90 9.58
N TRP A 90 -4.58 -1.30 10.57
CA TRP A 90 -3.52 -2.30 10.35
C TRP A 90 -4.11 -3.69 10.46
N LYS A 91 -3.74 -4.55 9.51
CA LYS A 91 -4.20 -5.95 9.46
C LYS A 91 -3.05 -6.90 9.22
N GLU A 92 -3.15 -8.08 9.83
CA GLU A 92 -2.29 -9.19 9.50
C GLU A 92 -2.76 -9.79 8.18
N GLY A 93 -1.83 -9.93 7.23
CA GLY A 93 -2.12 -10.52 5.94
C GLY A 93 -0.94 -10.38 5.00
N SER A 94 -1.05 -11.03 3.85
CA SER A 94 -0.04 -11.01 2.80
C SER A 94 -0.65 -10.54 1.49
N ALA A 95 0.21 -10.37 0.47
CA ALA A 95 -0.26 -10.02 -0.87
C ALA A 95 -1.16 -11.11 -1.47
N GLU A 96 -0.87 -12.36 -1.14
CA GLU A 96 -1.65 -13.51 -1.64
C GLU A 96 -2.96 -13.71 -0.87
N SER A 97 -3.02 -13.17 0.35
CA SER A 97 -4.20 -13.30 1.23
C SER A 97 -4.24 -12.11 2.18
N THR A 98 -4.90 -11.04 1.74
CA THR A 98 -4.91 -9.77 2.48
C THR A 98 -5.85 -9.78 3.69
N GLY A 99 -6.87 -10.62 3.67
CA GLY A 99 -7.93 -10.59 4.68
C GLY A 99 -8.94 -9.47 4.46
N LEU A 100 -8.84 -8.73 3.37
CA LEU A 100 -9.79 -7.66 3.05
C LEU A 100 -11.00 -8.22 2.29
N GLU A 101 -12.10 -7.50 2.34
CA GLU A 101 -13.33 -7.90 1.66
C GLU A 101 -13.26 -7.69 0.16
N ASP A 102 -14.09 -8.42 -0.58
CA ASP A 102 -14.24 -8.25 -2.02
C ASP A 102 -14.66 -6.82 -2.35
N SER A 103 -14.11 -6.27 -3.42
CA SER A 103 -14.52 -4.96 -3.94
C SER A 103 -14.58 -3.87 -2.87
N SER A 104 -13.56 -3.83 -2.02
CA SER A 104 -13.51 -2.89 -0.89
C SER A 104 -12.51 -1.75 -1.06
N VAL A 105 -11.63 -1.83 -2.06
CA VAL A 105 -10.48 -0.93 -2.20
C VAL A 105 -10.48 -0.26 -3.56
N ASP A 106 -10.16 1.02 -3.59
CA ASP A 106 -10.02 1.79 -4.82
C ASP A 106 -8.61 1.75 -5.39
N TRP A 107 -7.61 1.69 -4.51
CA TRP A 107 -6.21 1.77 -4.91
C TRP A 107 -5.38 0.84 -4.03
N VAL A 108 -4.75 -0.15 -4.66
CA VAL A 108 -3.80 -1.06 -4.01
C VAL A 108 -2.39 -0.61 -4.32
N LEU A 109 -1.57 -0.51 -3.29
CA LEU A 109 -0.15 -0.18 -3.43
C LEU A 109 0.70 -1.27 -2.78
N MET A 110 1.85 -1.49 -3.37
CA MET A 110 2.95 -2.23 -2.73
C MET A 110 4.21 -1.41 -2.92
N GLY A 111 4.95 -1.20 -1.84
CA GLY A 111 6.23 -0.54 -1.92
C GLY A 111 7.27 -1.42 -2.60
N SER A 112 8.22 -1.92 -1.84
CA SER A 112 9.34 -2.71 -2.37
C SER A 112 9.19 -4.21 -2.21
N SER A 113 8.02 -4.70 -1.79
CA SER A 113 7.85 -6.11 -1.38
C SER A 113 7.20 -7.01 -2.43
N PHE A 114 6.76 -6.48 -3.58
CA PHE A 114 6.03 -7.28 -4.57
C PHE A 114 6.83 -8.47 -5.10
N HIS A 115 8.13 -8.31 -5.29
CA HIS A 115 9.00 -9.38 -5.79
C HIS A 115 9.16 -10.55 -4.81
N TRP A 116 8.80 -10.40 -3.54
CA TRP A 116 8.77 -11.48 -2.55
C TRP A 116 7.51 -12.31 -2.61
N THR A 117 6.55 -11.92 -3.42
CA THR A 117 5.23 -12.54 -3.45
C THR A 117 5.10 -13.50 -4.61
N ASP A 118 4.13 -14.41 -4.52
CA ASP A 118 3.65 -15.19 -5.65
C ASP A 118 2.80 -14.26 -6.52
N ALA A 119 3.39 -13.74 -7.60
CA ALA A 119 2.75 -12.71 -8.41
C ALA A 119 1.38 -13.12 -8.95
N PRO A 120 1.19 -14.32 -9.52
CA PRO A 120 -0.15 -14.73 -9.98
C PRO A 120 -1.19 -14.74 -8.86
N LYS A 121 -0.83 -15.24 -7.69
CA LYS A 121 -1.75 -15.27 -6.54
C LYS A 121 -2.03 -13.88 -6.01
N ALA A 122 -1.00 -13.03 -5.93
CA ALA A 122 -1.15 -11.66 -5.49
C ALA A 122 -2.06 -10.87 -6.43
N MET A 123 -1.88 -11.00 -7.73
CA MET A 123 -2.71 -10.30 -8.71
C MET A 123 -4.17 -10.75 -8.63
N LYS A 124 -4.41 -12.03 -8.41
CA LYS A 124 -5.76 -12.56 -8.20
C LYS A 124 -6.41 -11.96 -6.95
N GLU A 125 -5.64 -11.88 -5.87
CA GLU A 125 -6.11 -11.27 -4.63
C GLU A 125 -6.42 -9.79 -4.79
N PHE A 126 -5.54 -9.03 -5.47
CA PHE A 126 -5.77 -7.61 -5.72
C PHE A 126 -7.01 -7.38 -6.59
N TYR A 127 -7.20 -8.19 -7.62
CA TYR A 127 -8.40 -8.13 -8.43
C TYR A 127 -9.66 -8.37 -7.59
N ARG A 128 -9.60 -9.31 -6.64
CA ARG A 128 -10.73 -9.61 -5.75
C ARG A 128 -11.10 -8.43 -4.86
N ILE A 129 -10.10 -7.78 -4.25
CA ILE A 129 -10.34 -6.69 -3.28
C ILE A 129 -10.60 -5.35 -3.94
N LEU A 130 -10.14 -5.16 -5.17
CA LEU A 130 -10.37 -3.91 -5.90
C LEU A 130 -11.83 -3.79 -6.34
N LYS A 131 -12.39 -2.59 -6.15
CA LYS A 131 -13.68 -2.23 -6.74
C LYS A 131 -13.53 -2.22 -8.26
N PRO A 132 -14.64 -2.44 -9.02
CA PRO A 132 -14.60 -2.25 -10.48
C PRO A 132 -14.04 -0.87 -10.82
N GLY A 133 -13.03 -0.85 -11.72
CA GLY A 133 -12.33 0.39 -12.07
C GLY A 133 -11.25 0.82 -11.09
N GLY A 134 -10.95 0.02 -10.08
CA GLY A 134 -9.87 0.29 -9.14
C GLY A 134 -8.48 0.12 -9.77
N PHE A 135 -7.44 0.61 -9.09
CA PHE A 135 -6.08 0.70 -9.59
C PHE A 135 -5.09 -0.06 -8.71
N PHE A 136 -4.13 -0.62 -9.38
CA PHE A 136 -2.96 -1.23 -8.76
C PHE A 136 -1.70 -0.67 -9.38
#